data_51196cbb63ca9fdd43c8319c3379d32f
#
_entry.id   51196cbb63ca9fdd43c8319c3379d32f
#
_cell.length_a   1.000
_cell.length_b   1.000
_cell.length_c   1.000
_cell.angle_alpha   90.00
_cell.angle_beta   90.00
_cell.angle_gamma   90.00
#
_symmetry.space_group_name_H-M   'P 1'
#
loop_
_entity.id
_entity.type
_entity.pdbx_description
1 polymer ?
#
loop_
_entity_poly.entity_id
_entity_poly.type
_entity_poly.pdbx_seq_one_letter_code
_entity_poly.pdbx_strand_id
1 'polypeptide(L)'
;VEYKNLNFVSKQISSNFNSNIVQINGDFKNKINLNLISSLLDYNFKDYLDDKILLSSKSNFNISLNKKFKIKDYKLESEINFDSLKVNLDNIDLKKYLTNFEKKFIFKKGKINLILNSNNKTKVKVKSKYVLNDKAEPKEIKLKYSKINSEEKYVLNIDLSEYELDLKKINFNKKEDEELFLNLIITQKKNVYELNNFELFNDKNNFTIKKVEFGNGFKIKDFKLIEANYYNNNNFLNDISIKKKYNNIELKSKNFDISSNIEESLKSTDKSNFFEIFKDLNCIIKI
;
A
#
# COMPACT_ATOMS: atom_id res chain seq x y z
N VAL A 1 -8.90 -24.67 -24.74
CA VAL A 1 -7.53 -24.35 -25.20
C VAL A 1 -6.61 -24.46 -23.99
N GLU A 2 -5.57 -25.25 -24.14
CA GLU A 2 -4.54 -25.45 -23.11
C GLU A 2 -3.27 -24.69 -23.52
N TYR A 3 -2.72 -23.89 -22.61
CA TYR A 3 -1.46 -23.19 -22.78
C TYR A 3 -0.66 -23.27 -21.48
N LYS A 4 0.53 -23.88 -21.53
CA LYS A 4 1.42 -24.06 -20.36
C LYS A 4 0.68 -24.61 -19.12
N ASN A 5 -0.15 -25.64 -19.30
CA ASN A 5 -1.00 -26.25 -18.28
C ASN A 5 -2.12 -25.34 -17.72
N LEU A 6 -2.46 -24.27 -18.44
CA LEU A 6 -3.65 -23.47 -18.19
C LEU A 6 -4.82 -24.01 -19.00
N ASN A 7 -5.86 -24.46 -18.33
CA ASN A 7 -7.12 -24.81 -18.96
C ASN A 7 -8.01 -23.57 -19.08
N PHE A 8 -8.14 -23.05 -20.29
CA PHE A 8 -9.06 -21.96 -20.60
C PHE A 8 -10.41 -22.55 -21.01
N VAL A 9 -11.40 -22.42 -20.15
CA VAL A 9 -12.78 -22.72 -20.53
C VAL A 9 -13.46 -21.42 -20.89
N SER A 10 -13.57 -21.13 -22.19
CA SER A 10 -14.33 -19.99 -22.68
C SER A 10 -15.75 -20.39 -22.96
N LYS A 11 -16.72 -19.56 -22.55
CA LYS A 11 -18.14 -19.74 -22.91
C LYS A 11 -18.44 -19.22 -24.30
N GLN A 12 -17.75 -18.18 -24.74
CA GLN A 12 -17.95 -17.56 -26.03
C GLN A 12 -16.68 -16.85 -26.49
N ILE A 13 -16.24 -17.11 -27.71
CA ILE A 13 -15.24 -16.35 -28.44
C ILE A 13 -15.91 -15.89 -29.72
N SER A 14 -15.89 -14.60 -30.00
CA SER A 14 -16.38 -14.00 -31.25
C SER A 14 -15.26 -13.26 -31.96
N SER A 15 -15.24 -13.32 -33.27
CA SER A 15 -14.31 -12.56 -34.11
C SER A 15 -15.07 -11.72 -35.13
N ASN A 16 -14.63 -10.50 -35.31
CA ASN A 16 -15.16 -9.61 -36.37
C ASN A 16 -14.02 -9.17 -37.27
N PHE A 17 -14.15 -9.45 -38.56
CA PHE A 17 -13.16 -9.14 -39.57
C PHE A 17 -13.61 -7.91 -40.36
N ASN A 18 -13.26 -6.72 -39.90
CA ASN A 18 -13.39 -5.50 -40.69
C ASN A 18 -12.11 -5.27 -41.52
N SER A 19 -12.21 -4.54 -42.63
CA SER A 19 -11.20 -4.43 -43.69
C SER A 19 -9.74 -4.20 -43.26
N ASN A 20 -9.50 -3.74 -42.06
CA ASN A 20 -8.16 -3.42 -41.53
C ASN A 20 -7.86 -3.91 -40.12
N ILE A 21 -8.82 -4.46 -39.39
CA ILE A 21 -8.69 -4.85 -37.98
C ILE A 21 -9.48 -6.13 -37.75
N VAL A 22 -8.83 -7.10 -37.12
CA VAL A 22 -9.49 -8.29 -36.58
C VAL A 22 -9.75 -8.06 -35.09
N GLN A 23 -11.00 -8.11 -34.69
CA GLN A 23 -11.38 -8.04 -33.26
C GLN A 23 -11.70 -9.42 -32.72
N ILE A 24 -11.12 -9.79 -31.61
CA ILE A 24 -11.35 -11.04 -30.89
C ILE A 24 -11.83 -10.68 -29.50
N ASN A 25 -13.05 -11.09 -29.15
CA ASN A 25 -13.64 -10.88 -27.85
C ASN A 25 -13.96 -12.25 -27.22
N GLY A 26 -13.85 -12.33 -25.93
CA GLY A 26 -14.21 -13.55 -25.21
C GLY A 26 -14.22 -13.37 -23.71
N ASP A 27 -14.75 -14.40 -23.06
CA ASP A 27 -14.70 -14.55 -21.63
C ASP A 27 -14.18 -15.94 -21.26
N PHE A 28 -13.49 -16.03 -20.11
CA PHE A 28 -12.99 -17.28 -19.60
C PHE A 28 -13.06 -17.35 -18.09
N LYS A 29 -13.16 -18.58 -17.58
CA LYS A 29 -13.08 -18.88 -16.15
C LYS A 29 -11.94 -19.83 -15.90
N ASN A 30 -11.14 -19.55 -14.89
CA ASN A 30 -10.00 -20.37 -14.53
C ASN A 30 -9.89 -20.62 -13.03
N LYS A 31 -9.29 -21.76 -12.70
CA LYS A 31 -8.62 -21.97 -11.43
C LYS A 31 -7.11 -21.91 -11.70
N ILE A 32 -6.43 -20.99 -11.09
CA ILE A 32 -5.03 -20.69 -11.38
C ILE A 32 -4.21 -20.93 -10.11
N ASN A 33 -3.12 -21.67 -10.24
CA ASN A 33 -2.10 -21.78 -9.20
C ASN A 33 -1.11 -20.60 -9.34
N LEU A 34 -0.64 -20.06 -8.23
CA LEU A 34 0.28 -18.90 -8.21
C LEU A 34 1.61 -19.18 -8.93
N ASN A 35 2.14 -20.41 -8.84
CA ASN A 35 3.34 -20.84 -9.56
C ASN A 35 3.23 -20.64 -11.07
N LEU A 36 2.04 -20.79 -11.59
CA LEU A 36 1.76 -20.61 -12.99
C LEU A 36 1.76 -19.13 -13.39
N ILE A 37 1.23 -18.26 -12.52
CA ILE A 37 1.30 -16.81 -12.71
C ILE A 37 2.75 -16.35 -12.68
N SER A 38 3.55 -16.84 -11.75
CA SER A 38 5.00 -16.56 -11.66
C SER A 38 5.73 -16.90 -12.97
N SER A 39 5.42 -18.08 -13.55
CA SER A 39 6.03 -18.51 -14.81
C SER A 39 5.60 -17.69 -16.04
N LEU A 40 4.41 -17.08 -15.98
CA LEU A 40 3.87 -16.25 -17.07
C LEU A 40 4.39 -14.82 -17.03
N LEU A 41 4.63 -14.29 -15.83
CA LEU A 41 5.07 -12.90 -15.62
C LEU A 41 6.59 -12.78 -15.49
N ASP A 42 7.32 -13.90 -15.54
CA ASP A 42 8.78 -13.97 -15.28
C ASP A 42 9.15 -13.28 -13.95
N TYR A 43 8.29 -13.45 -12.94
CA TYR A 43 8.44 -12.85 -11.63
C TYR A 43 8.31 -13.92 -10.55
N ASN A 44 9.30 -13.99 -9.65
CA ASN A 44 9.29 -14.94 -8.55
C ASN A 44 8.48 -14.39 -7.36
N PHE A 45 7.25 -14.89 -7.19
CA PHE A 45 6.41 -14.56 -6.04
C PHE A 45 6.73 -15.39 -4.78
N LYS A 46 7.61 -16.40 -4.87
CA LYS A 46 7.90 -17.35 -3.77
C LYS A 46 8.46 -16.68 -2.52
N ASP A 47 9.19 -15.57 -2.69
CA ASP A 47 9.79 -14.84 -1.59
C ASP A 47 8.73 -14.12 -0.73
N TYR A 48 7.52 -13.94 -1.26
CA TYR A 48 6.45 -13.18 -0.62
C TYR A 48 5.18 -14.00 -0.39
N LEU A 49 4.92 -15.02 -1.20
CA LEU A 49 3.64 -15.73 -1.24
C LEU A 49 3.83 -17.24 -1.14
N ASP A 50 2.89 -17.91 -0.48
CA ASP A 50 2.86 -19.37 -0.36
C ASP A 50 2.54 -20.04 -1.71
N ASP A 51 3.24 -21.11 -2.06
CA ASP A 51 3.17 -21.81 -3.36
C ASP A 51 1.80 -22.47 -3.67
N LYS A 52 0.95 -22.64 -2.68
CA LYS A 52 -0.31 -23.41 -2.78
C LYS A 52 -1.57 -22.58 -2.95
N ILE A 53 -1.45 -21.32 -3.36
CA ILE A 53 -2.61 -20.44 -3.46
C ILE A 53 -3.45 -20.82 -4.68
N LEU A 54 -4.70 -21.17 -4.44
CA LEU A 54 -5.71 -21.38 -5.48
C LEU A 54 -6.50 -20.11 -5.69
N LEU A 55 -6.41 -19.58 -6.91
CA LEU A 55 -7.16 -18.42 -7.35
C LEU A 55 -8.25 -18.87 -8.31
N SER A 56 -9.46 -18.37 -8.14
CA SER A 56 -10.53 -18.52 -9.13
C SER A 56 -10.72 -17.19 -9.86
N SER A 57 -10.72 -17.21 -11.19
CA SER A 57 -10.88 -15.98 -11.99
C SER A 57 -12.02 -16.09 -12.99
N LYS A 58 -12.69 -14.96 -13.18
CA LYS A 58 -13.61 -14.71 -14.29
C LYS A 58 -13.07 -13.48 -15.03
N SER A 59 -12.78 -13.65 -16.31
CA SER A 59 -12.12 -12.64 -17.12
C SER A 59 -12.82 -12.40 -18.43
N ASN A 60 -12.89 -11.14 -18.86
CA ASN A 60 -13.33 -10.72 -20.17
C ASN A 60 -12.14 -10.09 -20.89
N PHE A 61 -11.98 -10.38 -22.17
CA PHE A 61 -10.93 -9.80 -22.97
C PHE A 61 -11.45 -9.28 -24.30
N ASN A 62 -10.78 -8.25 -24.80
CA ASN A 62 -10.94 -7.70 -26.14
C ASN A 62 -9.55 -7.49 -26.71
N ILE A 63 -9.27 -8.06 -27.89
CA ILE A 63 -7.99 -7.94 -28.58
C ILE A 63 -8.25 -7.47 -29.98
N SER A 64 -7.57 -6.42 -30.40
CA SER A 64 -7.57 -5.93 -31.80
C SER A 64 -6.23 -6.25 -32.46
N LEU A 65 -6.27 -6.92 -33.58
CA LEU A 65 -5.09 -7.26 -34.40
C LEU A 65 -5.08 -6.41 -35.68
N ASN A 66 -3.90 -6.05 -36.15
CA ASN A 66 -3.74 -5.44 -37.47
C ASN A 66 -3.71 -6.50 -38.56
N LYS A 67 -3.62 -6.07 -39.85
CA LYS A 67 -3.56 -6.97 -41.03
C LYS A 67 -2.41 -8.00 -40.98
N LYS A 68 -1.37 -7.76 -40.18
CA LYS A 68 -0.24 -8.69 -40.00
C LYS A 68 -0.43 -9.55 -38.76
N PHE A 69 -1.65 -9.62 -38.20
CA PHE A 69 -2.00 -10.34 -36.94
C PHE A 69 -1.17 -9.91 -35.73
N LYS A 70 -0.61 -8.70 -35.74
CA LYS A 70 0.05 -8.14 -34.55
C LYS A 70 -0.98 -7.43 -33.69
N ILE A 71 -0.84 -7.58 -32.35
CA ILE A 71 -1.71 -6.89 -31.39
C ILE A 71 -1.56 -5.38 -31.58
N LYS A 72 -2.68 -4.71 -31.88
CA LYS A 72 -2.80 -3.26 -31.99
C LYS A 72 -3.31 -2.66 -30.69
N ASP A 73 -4.30 -3.32 -30.10
CA ASP A 73 -4.92 -2.91 -28.86
C ASP A 73 -5.44 -4.13 -28.09
N TYR A 74 -5.46 -4.05 -26.78
CA TYR A 74 -6.09 -5.05 -25.92
C TYR A 74 -6.67 -4.43 -24.65
N LYS A 75 -7.72 -5.06 -24.15
CA LYS A 75 -8.30 -4.82 -22.85
C LYS A 75 -8.58 -6.17 -22.19
N LEU A 76 -8.13 -6.33 -20.96
CA LEU A 76 -8.44 -7.46 -20.09
C LEU A 76 -9.06 -6.92 -18.81
N GLU A 77 -10.22 -7.47 -18.46
CA GLU A 77 -10.89 -7.23 -17.18
C GLU A 77 -11.06 -8.55 -16.46
N SER A 78 -10.55 -8.65 -15.23
CA SER A 78 -10.60 -9.90 -14.45
C SER A 78 -11.12 -9.64 -13.05
N GLU A 79 -12.03 -10.49 -12.62
CA GLU A 79 -12.42 -10.65 -11.23
C GLU A 79 -11.77 -11.93 -10.70
N ILE A 80 -10.91 -11.81 -9.70
CA ILE A 80 -10.16 -12.91 -9.11
C ILE A 80 -10.55 -13.02 -7.65
N ASN A 81 -10.92 -14.22 -7.21
CA ASN A 81 -11.29 -14.51 -5.84
C ASN A 81 -10.31 -15.51 -5.24
N PHE A 82 -10.02 -15.35 -3.96
CA PHE A 82 -9.18 -16.24 -3.18
C PHE A 82 -9.74 -16.40 -1.76
N ASP A 83 -9.55 -17.57 -1.18
CA ASP A 83 -9.99 -17.85 0.19
C ASP A 83 -8.95 -17.39 1.22
N SER A 84 -7.69 -17.65 0.93
CA SER A 84 -6.57 -17.24 1.77
C SER A 84 -5.35 -16.93 0.93
N LEU A 85 -4.63 -15.86 1.29
CA LEU A 85 -3.38 -15.44 0.70
C LEU A 85 -2.43 -15.02 1.82
N LYS A 86 -1.34 -15.74 2.01
CA LYS A 86 -0.35 -15.45 3.03
C LYS A 86 0.85 -14.74 2.40
N VAL A 87 1.17 -13.58 2.94
CA VAL A 87 2.31 -12.75 2.54
C VAL A 87 3.35 -12.75 3.66
N ASN A 88 4.56 -13.14 3.36
CA ASN A 88 5.68 -13.08 4.29
C ASN A 88 6.32 -11.69 4.23
N LEU A 89 6.50 -11.07 5.39
CA LEU A 89 7.08 -9.73 5.56
C LEU A 89 8.39 -9.79 6.37
N ASP A 90 9.19 -10.82 6.16
CA ASP A 90 10.43 -11.04 6.93
C ASP A 90 11.43 -9.89 6.84
N ASN A 91 11.40 -9.16 5.71
CA ASN A 91 12.29 -8.03 5.44
C ASN A 91 11.77 -6.69 6.01
N ILE A 92 10.57 -6.68 6.64
CA ILE A 92 9.96 -5.45 7.17
C ILE A 92 9.86 -5.57 8.69
N ASP A 93 10.58 -4.73 9.40
CA ASP A 93 10.54 -4.71 10.87
C ASP A 93 9.37 -3.86 11.39
N LEU A 94 8.16 -4.40 11.24
CA LEU A 94 6.95 -3.79 11.82
C LEU A 94 6.82 -4.05 13.31
N LYS A 95 7.54 -5.04 13.86
CA LYS A 95 7.40 -5.45 15.26
C LYS A 95 7.75 -4.34 16.25
N LYS A 96 8.61 -3.41 15.85
CA LYS A 96 8.94 -2.24 16.70
C LYS A 96 7.79 -1.22 16.84
N TYR A 97 6.77 -1.32 15.97
CA TYR A 97 5.59 -0.45 15.99
C TYR A 97 4.33 -1.22 16.35
N LEU A 98 4.17 -2.41 15.79
CA LEU A 98 3.05 -3.33 16.05
C LEU A 98 3.58 -4.46 16.94
N THR A 99 3.37 -4.35 18.26
CA THR A 99 4.03 -5.21 19.25
C THR A 99 3.63 -6.66 19.14
N ASN A 100 2.40 -6.95 18.71
CA ASN A 100 1.84 -8.28 18.49
C ASN A 100 1.95 -8.81 17.05
N PHE A 101 2.81 -8.22 16.22
CA PHE A 101 3.02 -8.63 14.83
C PHE A 101 3.89 -9.89 14.71
N GLU A 102 3.38 -10.92 14.03
CA GLU A 102 4.04 -12.23 13.85
C GLU A 102 4.77 -12.39 12.48
N LYS A 103 5.15 -11.31 11.82
CA LYS A 103 5.82 -11.30 10.50
C LYS A 103 5.00 -11.94 9.35
N LYS A 104 3.72 -12.16 9.56
CA LYS A 104 2.82 -12.76 8.59
C LYS A 104 1.65 -11.83 8.34
N PHE A 105 1.33 -11.67 7.07
CA PHE A 105 0.14 -10.94 6.63
C PHE A 105 -0.78 -11.95 5.93
N ILE A 106 -1.89 -12.29 6.54
CA ILE A 106 -2.81 -13.28 5.99
C ILE A 106 -4.08 -12.57 5.54
N PHE A 107 -4.29 -12.52 4.24
CA PHE A 107 -5.55 -12.08 3.65
C PHE A 107 -6.54 -13.23 3.63
N LYS A 108 -7.80 -12.95 3.98
CA LYS A 108 -8.90 -13.93 4.01
C LYS A 108 -10.09 -13.45 3.18
N LYS A 109 -10.66 -14.35 2.37
CA LYS A 109 -11.85 -14.07 1.54
C LYS A 109 -11.70 -12.82 0.70
N GLY A 110 -10.66 -12.79 -0.14
CA GLY A 110 -10.31 -11.62 -0.93
C GLY A 110 -10.86 -11.65 -2.34
N LYS A 111 -11.08 -10.43 -2.86
CA LYS A 111 -11.48 -10.16 -4.24
C LYS A 111 -10.53 -9.14 -4.86
N ILE A 112 -9.99 -9.50 -6.02
CA ILE A 112 -9.13 -8.64 -6.83
C ILE A 112 -9.86 -8.32 -8.13
N ASN A 113 -10.02 -7.04 -8.44
CA ASN A 113 -10.45 -6.57 -9.74
C ASN A 113 -9.24 -6.01 -10.47
N LEU A 114 -8.92 -6.61 -11.62
CA LEU A 114 -7.80 -6.25 -12.47
C LEU A 114 -8.30 -5.70 -13.82
N ILE A 115 -7.74 -4.58 -14.25
CA ILE A 115 -7.95 -4.01 -15.59
C ILE A 115 -6.59 -3.74 -16.20
N LEU A 116 -6.33 -4.34 -17.37
CA LEU A 116 -5.11 -4.12 -18.17
C LEU A 116 -5.50 -3.58 -19.54
N ASN A 117 -4.79 -2.59 -20.04
CA ASN A 117 -4.99 -2.03 -21.38
C ASN A 117 -3.64 -1.84 -22.09
N SER A 118 -3.67 -1.89 -23.41
CA SER A 118 -2.52 -1.63 -24.29
C SER A 118 -1.86 -0.26 -24.09
N ASN A 119 -2.63 0.74 -23.64
CA ASN A 119 -2.14 2.11 -23.39
C ASN A 119 -1.36 2.24 -22.05
N ASN A 120 -0.66 1.20 -21.63
CA ASN A 120 0.08 1.15 -20.35
C ASN A 120 -0.76 1.58 -19.13
N LYS A 121 -2.06 1.26 -19.17
CA LYS A 121 -2.97 1.52 -18.06
C LYS A 121 -3.28 0.21 -17.35
N THR A 122 -2.83 0.14 -16.11
CA THR A 122 -3.15 -0.98 -15.19
C THR A 122 -3.93 -0.43 -14.02
N LYS A 123 -5.01 -1.12 -13.64
CA LYS A 123 -5.74 -0.83 -12.40
C LYS A 123 -5.98 -2.14 -11.65
N VAL A 124 -5.63 -2.14 -10.38
CA VAL A 124 -5.89 -3.25 -9.46
C VAL A 124 -6.65 -2.69 -8.27
N LYS A 125 -7.73 -3.36 -7.88
CA LYS A 125 -8.46 -3.08 -6.64
C LYS A 125 -8.55 -4.38 -5.86
N VAL A 126 -8.05 -4.37 -4.65
CA VAL A 126 -8.14 -5.49 -3.71
C VAL A 126 -9.07 -5.09 -2.57
N LYS A 127 -10.00 -5.97 -2.25
CA LYS A 127 -10.78 -5.92 -1.01
C LYS A 127 -10.65 -7.27 -0.33
N SER A 128 -10.28 -7.28 0.92
CA SER A 128 -10.12 -8.50 1.70
C SER A 128 -10.30 -8.21 3.17
N LYS A 129 -10.45 -9.25 3.97
CA LYS A 129 -10.13 -9.20 5.39
C LYS A 129 -8.68 -9.62 5.57
N TYR A 130 -8.04 -9.20 6.66
CA TYR A 130 -6.66 -9.57 6.97
C TYR A 130 -6.45 -9.81 8.45
N VAL A 131 -5.42 -10.58 8.77
CA VAL A 131 -4.89 -10.76 10.13
C VAL A 131 -3.36 -10.68 10.08
N LEU A 132 -2.76 -10.12 11.12
CA LEU A 132 -1.29 -10.07 11.31
C LEU A 132 -0.79 -11.10 12.33
N ASN A 133 -1.71 -11.74 13.05
CA ASN A 133 -1.45 -12.87 13.93
C ASN A 133 -2.63 -13.84 13.90
N ASP A 134 -2.44 -15.06 14.34
CA ASP A 134 -3.46 -16.10 14.25
C ASP A 134 -4.61 -15.93 15.27
N LYS A 135 -4.45 -15.07 16.27
CA LYS A 135 -5.43 -14.83 17.35
C LYS A 135 -6.36 -13.65 17.06
N ALA A 136 -5.93 -12.72 16.21
CA ALA A 136 -6.69 -11.49 15.92
C ALA A 136 -7.93 -11.76 15.06
N GLU A 137 -8.99 -10.99 15.29
CA GLU A 137 -10.15 -11.01 14.41
C GLU A 137 -9.83 -10.40 13.04
N PRO A 138 -10.34 -10.98 11.94
CA PRO A 138 -10.08 -10.46 10.61
C PRO A 138 -10.71 -9.09 10.36
N LYS A 139 -9.89 -8.06 10.14
CA LYS A 139 -10.29 -6.68 9.84
C LYS A 139 -10.24 -6.37 8.35
N GLU A 140 -10.90 -5.30 7.93
CA GLU A 140 -10.95 -4.91 6.52
C GLU A 140 -9.64 -4.27 6.04
N ILE A 141 -9.28 -4.61 4.81
CA ILE A 141 -8.24 -3.95 4.04
C ILE A 141 -8.71 -3.68 2.62
N LYS A 142 -8.41 -2.49 2.12
CA LYS A 142 -8.68 -2.08 0.75
C LYS A 142 -7.40 -1.52 0.15
N LEU A 143 -6.97 -2.10 -0.96
CA LEU A 143 -5.81 -1.62 -1.71
C LEU A 143 -6.23 -1.28 -3.14
N LYS A 144 -5.76 -0.15 -3.64
CA LYS A 144 -5.91 0.24 -5.06
C LYS A 144 -4.54 0.57 -5.59
N TYR A 145 -4.22 -0.02 -6.72
CA TYR A 145 -3.05 0.31 -7.52
C TYR A 145 -3.52 0.80 -8.89
N SER A 146 -2.87 1.82 -9.38
CA SER A 146 -3.04 2.25 -10.77
C SER A 146 -1.70 2.68 -11.35
N LYS A 147 -1.46 2.24 -12.59
CA LYS A 147 -0.35 2.68 -13.41
C LYS A 147 -0.91 3.34 -14.66
N ILE A 148 -0.47 4.54 -14.95
CA ILE A 148 -0.81 5.29 -16.16
C ILE A 148 0.51 5.84 -16.70
N ASN A 149 0.93 5.32 -17.85
CA ASN A 149 2.25 5.59 -18.42
C ASN A 149 3.39 5.22 -17.42
N SER A 150 4.15 6.21 -16.96
CA SER A 150 5.26 6.06 -16.02
C SER A 150 4.90 6.45 -14.58
N GLU A 151 3.64 6.76 -14.31
CA GLU A 151 3.16 7.13 -12.98
C GLU A 151 2.40 5.97 -12.34
N GLU A 152 2.78 5.60 -11.14
CA GLU A 152 2.15 4.56 -10.33
C GLU A 152 1.56 5.20 -9.07
N LYS A 153 0.33 4.83 -8.74
CA LYS A 153 -0.37 5.31 -7.55
C LYS A 153 -0.86 4.12 -6.72
N TYR A 154 -0.54 4.16 -5.46
CA TYR A 154 -0.95 3.19 -4.44
C TYR A 154 -1.88 3.88 -3.45
N VAL A 155 -2.99 3.27 -3.12
CA VAL A 155 -3.93 3.73 -2.09
C VAL A 155 -4.22 2.55 -1.18
N LEU A 156 -3.93 2.69 0.11
CA LEU A 156 -4.19 1.70 1.13
C LEU A 156 -5.14 2.28 2.17
N ASN A 157 -6.17 1.51 2.52
CA ASN A 157 -7.01 1.77 3.68
C ASN A 157 -7.02 0.48 4.51
N ILE A 158 -6.68 0.58 5.78
CA ILE A 158 -6.54 -0.55 6.69
C ILE A 158 -7.10 -0.21 8.07
N ASP A 159 -7.86 -1.13 8.64
CA ASP A 159 -8.37 -1.07 9.99
C ASP A 159 -7.38 -1.76 10.92
N LEU A 160 -6.77 -1.01 11.83
CA LEU A 160 -5.74 -1.46 12.79
C LEU A 160 -6.30 -1.70 14.20
N SER A 161 -7.62 -1.79 14.38
CA SER A 161 -8.24 -1.84 15.70
C SER A 161 -7.78 -3.01 16.57
N GLU A 162 -7.55 -4.18 15.96
CA GLU A 162 -7.09 -5.40 16.67
C GLU A 162 -5.59 -5.42 17.02
N TYR A 163 -4.85 -4.36 16.70
CA TYR A 163 -3.40 -4.39 16.85
C TYR A 163 -2.92 -3.33 17.81
N GLU A 164 -2.04 -3.70 18.70
CA GLU A 164 -1.34 -2.77 19.56
C GLU A 164 -0.31 -1.99 18.76
N LEU A 165 -0.37 -0.65 18.81
CA LEU A 165 0.58 0.25 18.19
C LEU A 165 1.34 1.03 19.25
N ASP A 166 2.68 0.95 19.21
CA ASP A 166 3.55 1.68 20.10
C ASP A 166 4.50 2.63 19.34
N LEU A 167 4.24 3.92 19.43
CA LEU A 167 5.07 4.99 18.88
C LEU A 167 5.85 5.68 20.00
N LYS A 168 6.87 5.02 20.51
CA LYS A 168 7.69 5.44 21.67
C LYS A 168 8.20 6.87 21.57
N LYS A 169 8.67 7.28 20.36
CA LYS A 169 9.25 8.63 20.15
C LYS A 169 8.29 9.78 20.40
N ILE A 170 7.00 9.53 20.37
CA ILE A 170 5.96 10.54 20.65
C ILE A 170 5.11 10.14 21.84
N ASN A 171 5.55 9.13 22.61
CA ASN A 171 4.86 8.62 23.79
C ASN A 171 3.37 8.30 23.51
N PHE A 172 3.09 7.69 22.36
CA PHE A 172 1.74 7.28 21.96
C PHE A 172 1.65 5.75 21.91
N ASN A 173 0.70 5.20 22.63
CA ASN A 173 0.36 3.80 22.59
C ASN A 173 -1.14 3.65 22.34
N LYS A 174 -1.50 2.75 21.43
CA LYS A 174 -2.87 2.32 21.18
C LYS A 174 -2.98 0.86 21.55
N LYS A 175 -3.85 0.52 22.47
CA LYS A 175 -4.09 -0.86 22.93
C LYS A 175 -4.89 -1.67 21.89
N GLU A 176 -4.87 -2.99 22.04
CA GLU A 176 -5.81 -3.86 21.33
C GLU A 176 -7.25 -3.39 21.61
N ASP A 177 -8.17 -3.67 20.67
CA ASP A 177 -9.60 -3.33 20.71
C ASP A 177 -9.94 -1.83 20.68
N GLU A 178 -8.97 -0.94 20.65
CA GLU A 178 -9.22 0.47 20.39
C GLU A 178 -9.27 0.71 18.87
N GLU A 179 -10.26 1.46 18.41
CA GLU A 179 -10.37 1.80 16.99
C GLU A 179 -9.16 2.61 16.52
N LEU A 180 -8.61 2.22 15.36
CA LEU A 180 -7.57 2.96 14.67
C LEU A 180 -7.57 2.62 13.19
N PHE A 181 -7.58 3.64 12.34
CA PHE A 181 -7.61 3.49 10.89
C PHE A 181 -6.38 4.14 10.26
N LEU A 182 -5.83 3.50 9.23
CA LEU A 182 -4.75 4.05 8.42
C LEU A 182 -5.22 4.24 6.98
N ASN A 183 -5.07 5.46 6.47
CA ASN A 183 -5.19 5.82 5.07
C ASN A 183 -3.85 6.25 4.51
N LEU A 184 -3.42 5.64 3.42
CA LEU A 184 -2.13 5.91 2.80
C LEU A 184 -2.30 6.12 1.30
N ILE A 185 -1.70 7.18 0.76
CA ILE A 185 -1.63 7.45 -0.68
C ILE A 185 -0.18 7.75 -1.05
N ILE A 186 0.38 6.88 -1.89
CA ILE A 186 1.74 7.03 -2.42
C ILE A 186 1.67 7.12 -3.94
N THR A 187 2.45 8.01 -4.54
CA THR A 187 2.73 8.02 -5.97
C THR A 187 4.20 7.78 -6.23
N GLN A 188 4.48 7.07 -7.31
CA GLN A 188 5.83 6.88 -7.83
C GLN A 188 5.86 7.37 -9.26
N LYS A 189 6.79 8.26 -9.56
CA LYS A 189 7.06 8.74 -10.91
C LYS A 189 8.54 8.64 -11.19
N LYS A 190 8.89 7.80 -12.17
CA LYS A 190 10.29 7.38 -12.39
C LYS A 190 10.84 6.77 -11.08
N ASN A 191 11.89 7.38 -10.50
CA ASN A 191 12.54 6.90 -9.26
C ASN A 191 12.22 7.79 -8.04
N VAL A 192 11.21 8.65 -8.15
CA VAL A 192 10.79 9.53 -7.05
C VAL A 192 9.52 8.97 -6.43
N TYR A 193 9.53 8.78 -5.13
CA TYR A 193 8.38 8.41 -4.34
C TYR A 193 7.85 9.64 -3.60
N GLU A 194 6.56 9.86 -3.70
CA GLU A 194 5.85 10.91 -2.97
C GLU A 194 4.75 10.27 -2.10
N LEU A 195 4.82 10.49 -0.80
CA LEU A 195 3.73 10.25 0.13
C LEU A 195 2.76 11.42 0.03
N ASN A 196 1.70 11.26 -0.75
CA ASN A 196 0.72 12.33 -0.93
C ASN A 196 -0.13 12.56 0.32
N ASN A 197 -0.48 11.46 0.99
CA ASN A 197 -1.29 11.48 2.19
C ASN A 197 -0.99 10.27 3.07
N PHE A 198 -0.82 10.51 4.35
CA PHE A 198 -0.84 9.54 5.42
C PHE A 198 -1.78 10.08 6.48
N GLU A 199 -2.76 9.30 6.88
CA GLU A 199 -3.67 9.61 7.98
C GLU A 199 -3.79 8.37 8.86
N LEU A 200 -3.43 8.52 10.12
CA LEU A 200 -3.63 7.53 11.16
C LEU A 200 -4.55 8.14 12.20
N PHE A 201 -5.77 7.61 12.35
CA PHE A 201 -6.81 8.31 13.08
C PHE A 201 -7.83 7.40 13.75
N ASN A 202 -8.41 7.92 14.80
CA ASN A 202 -9.66 7.48 15.42
C ASN A 202 -10.44 8.71 15.90
N ASP A 203 -11.46 8.54 16.70
CA ASP A 203 -12.30 9.65 17.21
C ASP A 203 -11.52 10.67 18.07
N LYS A 204 -10.42 10.25 18.72
CA LYS A 204 -9.66 11.07 19.68
C LYS A 204 -8.30 11.51 19.15
N ASN A 205 -7.73 10.75 18.23
CA ASN A 205 -6.35 10.91 17.78
C ASN A 205 -6.29 11.05 16.27
N ASN A 206 -5.47 11.97 15.79
CA ASN A 206 -5.27 12.17 14.35
C ASN A 206 -3.81 12.53 14.08
N PHE A 207 -3.17 11.74 13.23
CA PHE A 207 -1.85 12.02 12.67
C PHE A 207 -1.98 12.16 11.17
N THR A 208 -1.57 13.28 10.64
CA THR A 208 -1.66 13.59 9.21
C THR A 208 -0.30 14.01 8.67
N ILE A 209 0.13 13.39 7.57
CA ILE A 209 1.33 13.77 6.83
C ILE A 209 0.95 13.97 5.37
N LYS A 210 1.28 15.12 4.78
CA LYS A 210 0.93 15.44 3.39
C LYS A 210 2.14 15.87 2.59
N LYS A 211 2.24 15.30 1.39
CA LYS A 211 3.25 15.63 0.37
C LYS A 211 4.68 15.54 0.91
N VAL A 212 5.12 14.32 1.23
CA VAL A 212 6.52 14.04 1.52
C VAL A 212 7.18 13.45 0.29
N GLU A 213 8.20 14.13 -0.22
CA GLU A 213 9.04 13.62 -1.30
C GLU A 213 10.25 12.89 -0.71
N PHE A 214 10.48 11.67 -1.18
CA PHE A 214 11.63 10.86 -0.79
C PHE A 214 12.69 10.85 -1.89
N GLY A 215 13.94 11.01 -1.48
CA GLY A 215 15.11 10.80 -2.31
C GLY A 215 15.64 9.38 -2.23
N ASN A 216 16.87 9.20 -2.71
CA ASN A 216 17.57 7.92 -2.62
C ASN A 216 17.72 7.48 -1.16
N GLY A 217 17.48 6.19 -0.89
CA GLY A 217 17.55 5.63 0.45
C GLY A 217 16.39 6.08 1.38
N PHE A 218 15.26 6.49 0.81
CA PHE A 218 14.07 6.98 1.54
C PHE A 218 14.34 8.18 2.46
N LYS A 219 15.35 8.98 2.18
CA LYS A 219 15.59 10.24 2.88
C LYS A 219 14.54 11.27 2.48
N ILE A 220 14.01 12.01 3.45
CA ILE A 220 13.05 13.08 3.19
C ILE A 220 13.78 14.24 2.49
N LYS A 221 13.37 14.55 1.27
CA LYS A 221 13.84 15.71 0.51
C LYS A 221 12.98 16.94 0.75
N ASP A 222 11.68 16.73 0.81
CA ASP A 222 10.71 17.79 0.96
C ASP A 222 9.44 17.29 1.64
N PHE A 223 8.69 18.20 2.27
CA PHE A 223 7.35 17.91 2.81
C PHE A 223 6.52 19.21 2.85
N LYS A 224 5.20 19.05 2.89
CA LYS A 224 4.30 20.17 2.99
C LYS A 224 3.75 20.38 4.40
N LEU A 225 3.30 19.29 5.02
CA LEU A 225 2.53 19.33 6.26
C LEU A 225 2.72 18.07 7.07
N ILE A 226 2.96 18.23 8.36
CA ILE A 226 2.85 17.18 9.39
C ILE A 226 1.98 17.75 10.50
N GLU A 227 0.88 17.10 10.83
CA GLU A 227 -0.02 17.48 11.91
C GLU A 227 -0.25 16.26 12.81
N ALA A 228 -0.26 16.49 14.12
CA ALA A 228 -0.59 15.49 15.11
C ALA A 228 -1.44 16.12 16.21
N ASN A 229 -2.62 15.55 16.42
CA ASN A 229 -3.50 15.85 17.53
C ASN A 229 -3.83 14.53 18.21
N TYR A 230 -3.26 14.30 19.41
CA TYR A 230 -3.36 13.00 20.05
C TYR A 230 -3.15 13.09 21.56
N TYR A 231 -3.74 12.14 22.29
CA TYR A 231 -3.45 11.93 23.70
C TYR A 231 -2.26 10.97 23.85
N ASN A 232 -1.25 11.38 24.59
CA ASN A 232 -0.12 10.51 24.93
C ASN A 232 -0.48 9.55 26.06
N ASN A 233 0.45 8.66 26.45
CA ASN A 233 0.25 7.67 27.52
C ASN A 233 -0.07 8.29 28.90
N ASN A 234 0.24 9.58 29.09
CA ASN A 234 -0.08 10.33 30.30
C ASN A 234 -1.42 11.07 30.22
N ASN A 235 -2.26 10.78 29.21
CA ASN A 235 -3.49 11.51 28.90
C ASN A 235 -3.29 13.02 28.63
N PHE A 236 -2.10 13.41 28.20
CA PHE A 236 -1.82 14.79 27.84
C PHE A 236 -2.13 14.97 26.34
N LEU A 237 -2.96 15.97 26.03
CA LEU A 237 -3.29 16.31 24.64
C LEU A 237 -2.13 17.04 23.98
N ASN A 238 -1.57 16.44 22.95
CA ASN A 238 -0.59 17.07 22.08
C ASN A 238 -1.28 17.62 20.83
N ASP A 239 -0.95 18.85 20.46
CA ASP A 239 -1.45 19.52 19.26
C ASP A 239 -0.28 20.18 18.55
N ILE A 240 0.19 19.57 17.47
CA ILE A 240 1.42 19.94 16.77
C ILE A 240 1.12 20.11 15.28
N SER A 241 1.61 21.17 14.69
CA SER A 241 1.58 21.41 13.25
C SER A 241 2.95 21.87 12.76
N ILE A 242 3.52 21.14 11.81
CA ILE A 242 4.80 21.46 11.17
C ILE A 242 4.52 21.69 9.69
N LYS A 243 4.76 22.91 9.22
CA LYS A 243 4.51 23.32 7.83
C LYS A 243 5.81 23.81 7.20
N LYS A 244 6.10 23.33 6.00
CA LYS A 244 7.17 23.89 5.18
C LYS A 244 6.60 24.92 4.20
N LYS A 245 7.13 26.12 4.24
CA LYS A 245 6.86 27.21 3.30
C LYS A 245 8.17 27.70 2.73
N TYR A 246 8.42 27.41 1.45
CA TYR A 246 9.71 27.68 0.82
C TYR A 246 10.87 27.05 1.60
N ASN A 247 11.85 27.84 2.05
CA ASN A 247 13.00 27.38 2.84
C ASN A 247 12.77 27.48 4.37
N ASN A 248 11.55 27.77 4.82
CA ASN A 248 11.24 27.87 6.24
C ASN A 248 10.39 26.69 6.70
N ILE A 249 10.70 26.16 7.87
CA ILE A 249 9.83 25.25 8.60
C ILE A 249 9.18 26.05 9.72
N GLU A 250 7.87 26.11 9.73
CA GLU A 250 7.06 26.70 10.77
C GLU A 250 6.52 25.58 11.66
N LEU A 251 6.94 25.57 12.93
CA LEU A 251 6.40 24.69 13.95
C LEU A 251 5.43 25.50 14.81
N LYS A 252 4.21 25.00 14.96
CA LYS A 252 3.18 25.54 15.86
C LYS A 252 2.69 24.43 16.76
N SER A 253 2.60 24.72 18.04
CA SER A 253 2.00 23.83 19.01
C SER A 253 1.22 24.63 20.02
N LYS A 254 0.02 24.17 20.39
CA LYS A 254 -0.67 24.69 21.58
C LYS A 254 -0.17 23.98 22.83
N ASN A 255 -0.02 22.67 22.73
CA ASN A 255 0.46 21.80 23.78
C ASN A 255 1.36 20.74 23.16
N PHE A 256 2.54 20.54 23.73
CA PHE A 256 3.45 19.48 23.28
C PHE A 256 4.27 18.94 24.45
N ASP A 257 4.09 17.67 24.75
CA ASP A 257 4.89 16.98 25.75
C ASP A 257 6.18 16.47 25.12
N ILE A 258 7.30 17.11 25.43
CA ILE A 258 8.64 16.73 24.95
C ILE A 258 9.41 15.88 26.00
N SER A 259 8.80 15.52 27.12
CA SER A 259 9.48 14.84 28.23
C SER A 259 10.13 13.53 27.78
N SER A 260 9.42 12.70 27.01
CA SER A 260 9.94 11.44 26.48
C SER A 260 11.16 11.63 25.57
N ASN A 261 11.18 12.67 24.75
CA ASN A 261 12.30 12.98 23.85
C ASN A 261 13.53 13.47 24.63
N ILE A 262 13.32 14.23 25.71
CA ILE A 262 14.41 14.68 26.59
C ILE A 262 15.00 13.49 27.35
N GLU A 263 14.17 12.63 27.92
CA GLU A 263 14.63 11.43 28.63
C GLU A 263 15.42 10.48 27.73
N GLU A 264 14.96 10.26 26.49
CA GLU A 264 15.66 9.42 25.53
C GLU A 264 17.00 10.06 25.11
N SER A 265 17.02 11.36 24.92
CA SER A 265 18.25 12.12 24.58
C SER A 265 19.28 12.11 25.71
N LEU A 266 18.84 12.03 26.97
CA LEU A 266 19.72 11.95 28.13
C LEU A 266 20.27 10.53 28.37
N LYS A 267 19.52 9.50 27.95
CA LYS A 267 19.88 8.07 28.15
C LYS A 267 20.66 7.47 26.99
N SER A 268 20.54 8.01 25.78
CA SER A 268 21.16 7.44 24.57
C SER A 268 22.44 8.17 24.20
N THR A 269 23.48 7.41 23.91
CA THR A 269 24.67 7.89 23.19
C THR A 269 24.40 8.18 21.72
N ASP A 270 23.25 7.73 21.21
CA ASP A 270 22.75 7.98 19.85
C ASP A 270 21.95 9.27 19.81
N LYS A 271 22.48 10.28 19.13
CA LYS A 271 21.90 11.62 18.99
C LYS A 271 20.70 11.67 18.01
N SER A 272 19.87 10.62 17.91
CA SER A 272 18.69 10.64 17.04
C SER A 272 17.53 11.43 17.66
N ASN A 273 17.63 12.74 17.59
CA ASN A 273 16.57 13.65 18.03
C ASN A 273 15.39 13.63 17.04
N PHE A 274 14.17 13.92 17.52
CA PHE A 274 12.98 14.17 16.67
C PHE A 274 13.29 15.13 15.50
N PHE A 275 14.18 16.09 15.71
CA PHE A 275 14.62 17.04 14.69
C PHE A 275 15.61 16.47 13.66
N GLU A 276 16.20 15.29 13.88
CA GLU A 276 17.08 14.65 12.88
C GLU A 276 16.37 14.29 11.59
N ILE A 277 15.05 14.05 11.65
CA ILE A 277 14.21 13.84 10.47
C ILE A 277 14.32 15.02 9.50
N PHE A 278 14.58 16.23 10.03
CA PHE A 278 14.69 17.47 9.25
C PHE A 278 16.13 17.89 8.94
N LYS A 279 17.13 17.15 9.40
CA LYS A 279 18.56 17.50 9.28
C LYS A 279 19.03 17.67 7.84
N ASP A 280 18.50 16.87 6.93
CA ASP A 280 18.83 16.94 5.51
C ASP A 280 18.00 18.00 4.74
N LEU A 281 17.07 18.67 5.44
CA LEU A 281 16.29 19.77 4.89
C LEU A 281 17.05 21.07 5.10
N ASN A 282 17.56 21.66 4.03
CA ASN A 282 18.23 22.96 4.07
C ASN A 282 17.20 24.08 4.35
N CYS A 283 16.85 24.28 5.62
CA CYS A 283 15.77 25.17 6.04
C CYS A 283 16.00 25.80 7.41
N ILE A 284 15.34 26.91 7.67
CA ILE A 284 15.33 27.62 8.95
C ILE A 284 14.09 27.17 9.74
N ILE A 285 14.30 26.64 10.95
CA ILE A 285 13.22 26.29 11.87
C ILE A 285 12.83 27.56 12.65
N LYS A 286 11.56 27.95 12.54
CA LYS A 286 10.96 29.01 13.38
C LYS A 286 10.02 28.33 14.38
N ILE A 287 10.31 28.51 15.64
CA ILE A 287 9.49 28.01 16.76
C ILE A 287 8.57 29.13 17.23
#